data_e52be80c9811ba90ba824f805550a60f
#
_entry.id   e52be80c9811ba90ba824f805550a60f
#
_cell.length_a   1.000
_cell.length_b   1.000
_cell.length_c   1.000
_cell.angle_alpha   90.00
_cell.angle_beta   90.00
_cell.angle_gamma   90.00
#
_symmetry.space_group_name_H-M   'P 1'
#
loop_
_entity.id
_entity.type
_entity.pdbx_description
1 polymer ?
#
loop_
_entity_poly.entity_id
_entity_poly.type
_entity_poly.pdbx_seq_one_letter_code
_entity_poly.pdbx_strand_id
1 'polypeptide(L)'
;MAAPGASAASVNDLAGQRFNQMITNRVLGNVLLGVNEQVNCNDCISAFGSAGSFSAGIHGRKNLTPNLSLLAGIAYAQFNEGGYRVTSAPIGAFALRYDFADWGSSRPFFDIGTILSPFQKVRYSRSYATSLGAVSLESSTSSENYAVYGRAGWISRLSPRDEVAASIEVWQLWQRVKGYMDPSVAFNPFAASIADGTDRTNLVKVGGQWTHLFGSSIEANINGGWVQSFGSRSGIIATVNGDGTIVPTIGNQGWFEYGGRLGFRISKGWVADLFLNGTAGPQPVGNTLHGGVGLRVSY
;
A
#
# COMPACT_ATOMS: atom_id res chain seq x y z
N MET A 1 1.86 -20.74 36.07
CA MET A 1 0.92 -21.01 34.97
C MET A 1 0.92 -19.80 34.05
N ALA A 2 1.10 -19.99 32.74
CA ALA A 2 0.87 -18.89 31.84
C ALA A 2 -0.61 -18.54 31.88
N ALA A 3 -0.93 -17.25 31.92
CA ALA A 3 -2.31 -16.82 31.85
C ALA A 3 -2.82 -16.86 30.42
N PRO A 4 -4.05 -17.33 30.14
CA PRO A 4 -4.67 -17.26 28.81
C PRO A 4 -4.62 -15.83 28.23
N GLY A 5 -4.66 -14.81 29.04
CA GLY A 5 -4.57 -13.41 28.67
C GLY A 5 -3.32 -13.01 27.86
N ALA A 6 -2.19 -13.75 27.96
CA ALA A 6 -1.02 -13.49 27.12
C ALA A 6 -1.28 -13.90 25.66
N SER A 7 -1.98 -15.01 25.41
CA SER A 7 -2.42 -15.41 24.08
C SER A 7 -3.48 -14.45 23.55
N ALA A 8 -4.40 -14.00 24.39
CA ALA A 8 -5.41 -13.01 24.05
C ALA A 8 -4.80 -11.67 23.63
N ALA A 9 -3.77 -11.19 24.35
CA ALA A 9 -3.05 -9.98 23.98
C ALA A 9 -2.43 -10.08 22.57
N SER A 10 -1.88 -11.24 22.20
CA SER A 10 -1.30 -11.44 20.87
C SER A 10 -2.34 -11.44 19.73
N VAL A 11 -3.64 -11.60 20.03
CA VAL A 11 -4.73 -11.40 19.05
C VAL A 11 -4.91 -9.90 18.72
N ASN A 12 -4.63 -9.01 19.66
CA ASN A 12 -4.66 -7.57 19.37
C ASN A 12 -3.54 -7.18 18.40
N ASP A 13 -2.35 -7.80 18.52
CA ASP A 13 -1.24 -7.59 17.58
C ASP A 13 -1.62 -8.03 16.16
N LEU A 14 -2.41 -9.12 16.04
CA LEU A 14 -2.93 -9.59 14.75
C LEU A 14 -3.80 -8.55 14.06
N ALA A 15 -4.60 -7.77 14.77
CA ALA A 15 -5.37 -6.68 14.18
C ALA A 15 -4.46 -5.60 13.58
N GLY A 16 -3.35 -5.28 14.25
CA GLY A 16 -2.32 -4.39 13.74
C GLY A 16 -1.65 -4.93 12.47
N GLN A 17 -1.29 -6.22 12.45
CA GLN A 17 -0.70 -6.88 11.27
C GLN A 17 -1.65 -6.83 10.06
N ARG A 18 -2.93 -7.11 10.25
CA ARG A 18 -3.95 -7.07 9.18
C ARG A 18 -4.17 -5.63 8.68
N PHE A 19 -4.19 -4.65 9.58
CA PHE A 19 -4.25 -3.25 9.19
C PHE A 19 -3.03 -2.84 8.35
N ASN A 20 -1.81 -3.17 8.81
CA ASN A 20 -0.58 -2.88 8.07
C ASN A 20 -0.60 -3.53 6.68
N GLN A 21 -1.08 -4.77 6.56
CA GLN A 21 -1.22 -5.46 5.27
C GLN A 21 -2.12 -4.67 4.29
N MET A 22 -3.26 -4.13 4.75
CA MET A 22 -4.11 -3.27 3.91
C MET A 22 -3.36 -2.03 3.43
N ILE A 23 -2.59 -1.37 4.32
CA ILE A 23 -1.82 -0.17 3.99
C ILE A 23 -0.73 -0.51 2.97
N THR A 24 0.03 -1.58 3.16
CA THR A 24 1.08 -2.02 2.23
C THR A 24 0.51 -2.32 0.85
N ASN A 25 -0.62 -3.03 0.77
CA ASN A 25 -1.30 -3.29 -0.51
C ASN A 25 -1.72 -2.00 -1.23
N ARG A 26 -2.23 -1.00 -0.50
CA ARG A 26 -2.57 0.30 -1.06
C ARG A 26 -1.32 1.04 -1.57
N VAL A 27 -0.23 1.04 -0.81
CA VAL A 27 1.04 1.68 -1.21
C VAL A 27 1.58 1.05 -2.50
N LEU A 28 1.60 -0.28 -2.58
CA LEU A 28 2.01 -1.00 -3.80
C LEU A 28 1.07 -0.72 -4.99
N GLY A 29 -0.24 -0.64 -4.75
CA GLY A 29 -1.22 -0.27 -5.77
C GLY A 29 -1.03 1.15 -6.30
N ASN A 30 -0.60 2.09 -5.45
CA ASN A 30 -0.28 3.46 -5.89
C ASN A 30 0.91 3.50 -6.85
N VAL A 31 1.91 2.61 -6.68
CA VAL A 31 3.00 2.46 -7.64
C VAL A 31 2.45 2.03 -9.00
N LEU A 32 1.48 1.10 -9.02
CA LEU A 32 0.82 0.64 -10.25
C LEU A 32 -0.02 1.69 -10.96
N LEU A 33 -0.51 2.68 -10.24
CA LEU A 33 -1.25 3.79 -10.83
C LEU A 33 -0.32 4.89 -11.37
N GLY A 34 0.99 4.72 -11.23
CA GLY A 34 1.98 5.69 -11.72
C GLY A 34 1.77 7.08 -11.13
N VAL A 35 1.25 7.17 -9.91
CA VAL A 35 0.87 8.45 -9.26
C VAL A 35 2.03 9.45 -9.25
N ASN A 36 3.26 8.95 -9.21
CA ASN A 36 4.49 9.75 -9.18
C ASN A 36 5.13 9.99 -10.57
N GLU A 37 4.53 9.48 -11.65
CA GLU A 37 5.11 9.53 -13.00
C GLU A 37 4.42 10.54 -13.93
N GLN A 38 3.56 11.39 -13.41
CA GLN A 38 2.54 12.11 -14.17
C GLN A 38 3.06 13.21 -15.11
N VAL A 39 4.26 13.69 -14.92
CA VAL A 39 4.72 14.94 -15.58
C VAL A 39 5.11 14.76 -17.04
N ASN A 40 5.66 13.60 -17.41
CA ASN A 40 6.23 13.39 -18.75
C ASN A 40 5.70 12.13 -19.47
N CYS A 41 4.56 11.62 -19.03
CA CYS A 41 4.01 10.38 -19.57
C CYS A 41 2.57 10.61 -20.04
N ASN A 42 2.38 11.01 -21.27
CA ASN A 42 1.04 11.17 -21.83
C ASN A 42 0.47 9.83 -22.34
N ASP A 43 1.24 9.09 -23.11
CA ASP A 43 0.96 7.71 -23.51
C ASP A 43 2.22 6.90 -23.21
N CYS A 44 2.18 6.05 -22.19
CA CYS A 44 3.35 5.28 -21.77
C CYS A 44 3.02 3.97 -21.12
N ILE A 45 4.00 3.08 -21.15
CA ILE A 45 4.02 1.82 -20.40
C ILE A 45 5.31 1.79 -19.60
N SER A 46 5.21 1.40 -18.34
CA SER A 46 6.35 1.20 -17.44
C SER A 46 6.38 -0.23 -16.94
N ALA A 47 7.55 -0.83 -16.89
CA ALA A 47 7.82 -2.06 -16.18
C ALA A 47 8.71 -1.75 -14.98
N PHE A 48 8.51 -2.40 -13.84
CA PHE A 48 9.30 -2.17 -12.65
C PHE A 48 9.59 -3.45 -11.87
N GLY A 49 10.65 -3.41 -11.08
CA GLY A 49 10.96 -4.39 -10.06
C GLY A 49 11.47 -3.70 -8.80
N SER A 50 11.10 -4.17 -7.63
CA SER A 50 11.53 -3.62 -6.36
C SER A 50 12.15 -4.66 -5.45
N ALA A 51 13.05 -4.20 -4.56
CA ALA A 51 13.65 -4.96 -3.48
C ALA A 51 13.20 -4.40 -2.13
N GLY A 52 13.35 -5.22 -1.05
CA GLY A 52 12.86 -4.90 0.30
C GLY A 52 11.57 -5.65 0.59
N SER A 53 10.56 -5.46 -0.21
CA SER A 53 9.55 -6.46 -0.58
C SER A 53 9.75 -6.76 -2.06
N PHE A 54 9.81 -8.03 -2.45
CA PHE A 54 9.88 -8.35 -3.87
C PHE A 54 8.55 -7.97 -4.52
N SER A 55 8.58 -7.04 -5.48
CA SER A 55 7.45 -6.80 -6.38
C SER A 55 7.95 -6.55 -7.80
N ALA A 56 7.21 -7.05 -8.76
CA ALA A 56 7.45 -6.77 -10.17
C ALA A 56 6.12 -6.59 -10.88
N GLY A 57 6.06 -5.64 -11.79
CA GLY A 57 4.82 -5.34 -12.48
C GLY A 57 5.01 -4.46 -13.71
N ILE A 58 3.89 -4.24 -14.36
CA ILE A 58 3.76 -3.31 -15.47
C ILE A 58 2.56 -2.40 -15.21
N HIS A 59 2.69 -1.15 -15.58
CA HIS A 59 1.59 -0.20 -15.56
C HIS A 59 1.70 0.75 -16.74
N GLY A 60 0.62 1.43 -17.04
CA GLY A 60 0.61 2.39 -18.13
C GLY A 60 -0.45 3.45 -17.96
N ARG A 61 -0.26 4.53 -18.72
CA ARG A 61 -1.22 5.60 -18.90
C ARG A 61 -1.55 5.73 -20.38
N LYS A 62 -2.83 5.85 -20.70
CA LYS A 62 -3.36 6.11 -22.03
C LYS A 62 -4.30 7.30 -21.99
N ASN A 63 -4.04 8.32 -22.79
CA ASN A 63 -4.99 9.40 -23.00
C ASN A 63 -6.12 8.92 -23.91
N LEU A 64 -7.35 8.94 -23.38
CA LEU A 64 -8.57 8.61 -24.13
C LEU A 64 -9.07 9.83 -24.90
N THR A 65 -8.92 11.01 -24.26
CA THR A 65 -9.17 12.33 -24.86
C THR A 65 -8.09 13.31 -24.36
N PRO A 66 -8.00 14.54 -24.84
CA PRO A 66 -7.06 15.53 -24.31
C PRO A 66 -7.16 15.74 -22.78
N ASN A 67 -8.34 15.51 -22.21
CA ASN A 67 -8.61 15.76 -20.79
C ASN A 67 -8.84 14.50 -19.96
N LEU A 68 -9.04 13.34 -20.59
CA LEU A 68 -9.36 12.10 -19.89
C LEU A 68 -8.28 11.05 -20.14
N SER A 69 -7.70 10.53 -19.09
CA SER A 69 -6.68 9.48 -19.13
C SER A 69 -7.13 8.24 -18.36
N LEU A 70 -6.75 7.09 -18.88
CA LEU A 70 -6.84 5.81 -18.23
C LEU A 70 -5.47 5.44 -17.65
N LEU A 71 -5.43 5.03 -16.39
CA LEU A 71 -4.27 4.45 -15.73
C LEU A 71 -4.61 3.00 -15.35
N ALA A 72 -3.74 2.07 -15.65
CA ALA A 72 -3.93 0.68 -15.29
C ALA A 72 -2.60 -0.02 -15.07
N GLY A 73 -2.58 -1.01 -14.20
CA GLY A 73 -1.39 -1.81 -13.95
C GLY A 73 -1.68 -3.13 -13.27
N ILE A 74 -0.75 -4.06 -13.42
CA ILE A 74 -0.74 -5.34 -12.74
C ILE A 74 0.65 -5.62 -12.18
N ALA A 75 0.71 -6.24 -11.02
CA ALA A 75 1.95 -6.68 -10.40
C ALA A 75 1.76 -8.01 -9.65
N TYR A 76 2.88 -8.62 -9.36
CA TYR A 76 3.00 -9.68 -8.38
C TYR A 76 3.92 -9.20 -7.27
N ALA A 77 3.50 -9.40 -6.01
CA ALA A 77 4.27 -8.99 -4.85
C ALA A 77 4.43 -10.10 -3.81
N GLN A 78 5.54 -10.05 -3.09
CA GLN A 78 5.82 -10.78 -1.86
C GLN A 78 6.44 -9.80 -0.89
N PHE A 79 5.98 -9.76 0.36
CA PHE A 79 6.52 -8.86 1.37
C PHE A 79 6.45 -9.47 2.76
N ASN A 80 7.38 -9.04 3.60
CA ASN A 80 7.52 -9.48 4.98
C ASN A 80 7.63 -8.25 5.86
N GLU A 81 6.61 -8.01 6.63
CA GLU A 81 6.49 -6.86 7.51
C GLU A 81 6.18 -7.33 8.94
N GLY A 82 6.40 -6.48 9.92
CA GLY A 82 6.31 -6.79 11.35
C GLY A 82 5.20 -7.73 11.78
N GLY A 83 5.48 -9.03 11.83
CA GLY A 83 4.59 -10.07 12.33
C GLY A 83 3.76 -10.79 11.28
N TYR A 84 3.83 -10.43 9.99
CA TYR A 84 3.18 -11.18 8.91
C TYR A 84 4.03 -11.25 7.65
N ARG A 85 3.77 -12.26 6.83
CA ARG A 85 4.42 -12.46 5.54
C ARG A 85 3.39 -12.76 4.46
N VAL A 86 3.36 -11.95 3.41
CA VAL A 86 2.61 -12.25 2.19
C VAL A 86 3.53 -12.99 1.23
N THR A 87 3.19 -14.23 0.94
CA THR A 87 4.00 -15.12 0.09
C THR A 87 3.57 -15.08 -1.37
N SER A 88 2.38 -14.54 -1.64
CA SER A 88 1.83 -14.38 -2.99
C SER A 88 0.74 -13.33 -2.97
N ALA A 89 0.91 -12.26 -3.74
CA ALA A 89 -0.07 -11.21 -3.93
C ALA A 89 -0.10 -10.75 -5.39
N PRO A 90 -0.99 -11.28 -6.23
CA PRO A 90 -1.32 -10.61 -7.48
C PRO A 90 -2.10 -9.32 -7.17
N ILE A 91 -1.67 -8.21 -7.76
CA ILE A 91 -2.27 -6.88 -7.53
C ILE A 91 -2.64 -6.30 -8.89
N GLY A 92 -3.87 -5.81 -9.01
CA GLY A 92 -4.34 -5.00 -10.12
C GLY A 92 -4.71 -3.60 -9.64
N ALA A 93 -4.48 -2.59 -10.46
CA ALA A 93 -4.90 -1.23 -10.19
C ALA A 93 -5.46 -0.59 -11.45
N PHE A 94 -6.46 0.25 -11.29
CA PHE A 94 -7.15 0.93 -12.37
C PHE A 94 -7.65 2.29 -11.90
N ALA A 95 -7.48 3.33 -12.74
CA ALA A 95 -8.03 4.65 -12.46
C ALA A 95 -8.40 5.41 -13.73
N LEU A 96 -9.35 6.31 -13.61
CA LEU A 96 -9.67 7.33 -14.58
C LEU A 96 -9.28 8.68 -14.01
N ARG A 97 -8.57 9.47 -14.79
CA ARG A 97 -8.16 10.82 -14.43
C ARG A 97 -8.72 11.81 -15.44
N TYR A 98 -9.31 12.88 -14.91
CA TYR A 98 -9.73 14.03 -15.66
C TYR A 98 -8.88 15.25 -15.31
N ASP A 99 -8.18 15.79 -16.29
CA ASP A 99 -7.42 17.04 -16.20
C ASP A 99 -8.31 18.19 -16.73
N PHE A 100 -8.60 19.18 -15.90
CA PHE A 100 -9.38 20.34 -16.31
C PHE A 100 -8.56 21.25 -17.25
N ALA A 101 -9.21 22.22 -17.85
CA ALA A 101 -8.51 23.22 -18.65
C ALA A 101 -7.47 23.99 -17.82
N ASP A 102 -6.39 24.39 -18.48
CA ASP A 102 -5.35 25.18 -17.84
C ASP A 102 -5.91 26.52 -17.33
N TRP A 103 -5.52 26.85 -16.11
CA TRP A 103 -5.84 28.11 -15.47
C TRP A 103 -4.53 28.86 -15.20
N GLY A 104 -4.07 29.59 -16.20
CA GLY A 104 -2.72 30.16 -16.23
C GLY A 104 -1.64 29.08 -16.32
N SER A 105 -0.71 29.08 -15.37
CA SER A 105 0.33 28.04 -15.25
C SER A 105 -0.11 26.81 -14.46
N SER A 106 -1.37 26.72 -14.10
CA SER A 106 -1.92 25.71 -13.20
C SER A 106 -3.05 24.93 -13.84
N ARG A 107 -3.21 23.67 -13.43
CA ARG A 107 -4.25 22.79 -13.91
C ARG A 107 -4.82 21.94 -12.76
N PRO A 108 -6.11 22.09 -12.45
CA PRO A 108 -6.79 21.19 -11.55
C PRO A 108 -6.93 19.80 -12.16
N PHE A 109 -7.00 18.77 -11.33
CA PHE A 109 -7.32 17.43 -11.76
C PHE A 109 -8.18 16.69 -10.75
N PHE A 110 -8.85 15.67 -11.24
CA PHE A 110 -9.58 14.70 -10.43
C PHE A 110 -9.32 13.30 -10.95
N ASP A 111 -9.10 12.36 -10.06
CA ASP A 111 -9.04 10.94 -10.42
C ASP A 111 -9.84 10.07 -9.43
N ILE A 112 -10.37 8.97 -9.98
CA ILE A 112 -11.07 7.93 -9.24
C ILE A 112 -10.53 6.58 -9.67
N GLY A 113 -10.32 5.69 -8.71
CA GLY A 113 -9.75 4.39 -9.05
C GLY A 113 -9.96 3.33 -7.99
N THR A 114 -9.45 2.15 -8.32
CA THR A 114 -9.52 0.96 -7.48
C THR A 114 -8.22 0.17 -7.52
N ILE A 115 -7.94 -0.52 -6.42
CA ILE A 115 -6.85 -1.49 -6.28
C ILE A 115 -7.47 -2.80 -5.82
N LEU A 116 -7.07 -3.89 -6.46
CA LEU A 116 -7.61 -5.22 -6.25
C LEU A 116 -6.45 -6.20 -6.02
N SER A 117 -6.53 -7.00 -4.96
CA SER A 117 -5.63 -8.13 -4.75
C SER A 117 -6.42 -9.32 -4.19
N PRO A 118 -7.13 -10.06 -5.07
CA PRO A 118 -8.15 -11.03 -4.66
C PRO A 118 -7.59 -12.37 -4.19
N PHE A 119 -6.32 -12.68 -4.44
CA PHE A 119 -5.77 -14.04 -4.23
C PHE A 119 -4.44 -13.99 -3.48
N GLN A 120 -4.44 -13.44 -2.27
CA GLN A 120 -3.23 -13.40 -1.46
C GLN A 120 -3.09 -14.66 -0.62
N LYS A 121 -1.84 -15.12 -0.48
CA LYS A 121 -1.44 -16.11 0.54
C LYS A 121 -0.66 -15.39 1.61
N VAL A 122 -1.10 -15.49 2.84
CA VAL A 122 -0.51 -14.79 3.98
C VAL A 122 -0.23 -15.73 5.13
N ARG A 123 0.84 -15.44 5.86
CA ARG A 123 1.19 -16.05 7.13
C ARG A 123 1.21 -14.97 8.19
N TYR A 124 0.47 -15.19 9.26
CA TYR A 124 0.47 -14.33 10.43
C TYR A 124 1.27 -14.98 11.55
N SER A 125 2.10 -14.20 12.22
CA SER A 125 2.88 -14.65 13.37
C SER A 125 2.25 -14.13 14.66
N ARG A 126 2.08 -15.01 15.63
CA ARG A 126 1.67 -14.67 16.99
C ARG A 126 2.72 -15.18 17.97
N SER A 127 3.04 -14.38 18.97
CA SER A 127 3.96 -14.80 20.03
C SER A 127 3.37 -14.43 21.38
N TYR A 128 3.50 -15.33 22.34
CA TYR A 128 3.11 -15.08 23.72
C TYR A 128 3.97 -15.86 24.70
N ALA A 129 4.10 -15.34 25.92
CA ALA A 129 4.88 -15.99 26.97
C ALA A 129 4.06 -17.04 27.71
N THR A 130 4.69 -18.16 28.02
CA THR A 130 4.16 -19.20 28.89
C THR A 130 5.13 -19.45 30.05
N SER A 131 4.70 -20.19 31.07
CA SER A 131 5.59 -20.62 32.18
C SER A 131 6.74 -21.53 31.72
N LEU A 132 6.64 -22.11 30.52
CA LEU A 132 7.64 -22.99 29.92
C LEU A 132 8.51 -22.25 28.87
N GLY A 133 8.30 -20.96 28.67
CA GLY A 133 9.02 -20.14 27.68
C GLY A 133 8.10 -19.41 26.71
N ALA A 134 8.70 -18.73 25.75
CA ALA A 134 7.95 -18.04 24.69
C ALA A 134 7.45 -19.07 23.66
N VAL A 135 6.17 -18.91 23.27
CA VAL A 135 5.55 -19.63 22.16
C VAL A 135 5.51 -18.70 20.97
N SER A 136 6.02 -19.15 19.83
CA SER A 136 5.91 -18.44 18.55
C SER A 136 5.19 -19.33 17.55
N LEU A 137 4.13 -18.81 16.95
CA LEU A 137 3.23 -19.52 16.06
C LEU A 137 3.20 -18.80 14.71
N GLU A 138 3.17 -19.55 13.63
CA GLU A 138 2.96 -19.05 12.28
C GLU A 138 1.77 -19.80 11.66
N SER A 139 0.73 -19.05 11.32
CA SER A 139 -0.50 -19.60 10.76
C SER A 139 -0.70 -19.11 9.33
N SER A 140 -0.99 -20.04 8.42
CA SER A 140 -1.19 -19.71 7.01
C SER A 140 -2.67 -19.61 6.68
N THR A 141 -3.03 -18.59 5.88
CA THR A 141 -4.39 -18.42 5.38
C THR A 141 -4.38 -17.68 4.04
N SER A 142 -5.53 -17.38 3.50
CA SER A 142 -5.71 -16.53 2.33
C SER A 142 -6.43 -15.24 2.68
N SER A 143 -6.11 -14.19 1.95
CA SER A 143 -6.78 -12.90 2.07
C SER A 143 -7.11 -12.29 0.71
N GLU A 144 -8.08 -11.40 0.72
CA GLU A 144 -8.53 -10.60 -0.40
C GLU A 144 -8.47 -9.14 0.02
N ASN A 145 -7.84 -8.29 -0.78
CA ASN A 145 -7.74 -6.86 -0.50
C ASN A 145 -8.35 -6.05 -1.64
N TYR A 146 -9.17 -5.07 -1.27
CA TYR A 146 -9.85 -4.16 -2.17
C TYR A 146 -9.73 -2.75 -1.65
N ALA A 147 -9.51 -1.79 -2.54
CA ALA A 147 -9.52 -0.39 -2.21
C ALA A 147 -10.19 0.41 -3.33
N VAL A 148 -10.92 1.44 -2.97
CA VAL A 148 -11.40 2.47 -3.89
C VAL A 148 -10.94 3.84 -3.38
N TYR A 149 -10.71 4.76 -4.31
CA TYR A 149 -10.31 6.10 -3.94
C TYR A 149 -10.85 7.17 -4.89
N GLY A 150 -10.92 8.38 -4.37
CA GLY A 150 -11.03 9.61 -5.14
C GLY A 150 -9.91 10.55 -4.75
N ARG A 151 -9.30 11.23 -5.72
CA ARG A 151 -8.26 12.22 -5.52
C ARG A 151 -8.59 13.48 -6.30
N ALA A 152 -8.48 14.64 -5.64
CA ALA A 152 -8.54 15.94 -6.28
C ALA A 152 -7.24 16.69 -6.01
N GLY A 153 -6.76 17.43 -6.98
CA GLY A 153 -5.50 18.14 -6.82
C GLY A 153 -5.28 19.23 -7.83
N TRP A 154 -4.12 19.80 -7.71
CA TRP A 154 -3.68 20.93 -8.51
C TRP A 154 -2.24 20.75 -8.92
N ILE A 155 -1.96 20.95 -10.20
CA ILE A 155 -0.62 20.95 -10.76
C ILE A 155 -0.28 22.37 -11.17
N SER A 156 0.88 22.87 -10.77
CA SER A 156 1.36 24.20 -11.15
C SER A 156 2.75 24.10 -11.73
N ARG A 157 2.93 24.65 -12.92
CA ARG A 157 4.24 24.78 -13.56
C ARG A 157 4.89 26.08 -13.09
N LEU A 158 5.92 25.97 -12.24
CA LEU A 158 6.67 27.08 -11.70
C LEU A 158 7.69 27.62 -12.70
N SER A 159 8.27 26.74 -13.51
CA SER A 159 9.21 27.06 -14.57
C SER A 159 9.11 26.01 -15.70
N PRO A 160 9.79 26.20 -16.82
CA PRO A 160 9.89 25.14 -17.84
C PRO A 160 10.50 23.81 -17.35
N ARG A 161 11.16 23.83 -16.17
CA ARG A 161 11.83 22.68 -15.57
C ARG A 161 11.22 22.23 -14.26
N ASP A 162 10.36 23.04 -13.63
CA ASP A 162 9.82 22.80 -12.31
C ASP A 162 8.31 22.71 -12.34
N GLU A 163 7.79 21.61 -11.81
CA GLU A 163 6.38 21.40 -11.59
C GLU A 163 6.12 20.97 -10.15
N VAL A 164 5.12 21.55 -9.54
CA VAL A 164 4.62 21.15 -8.22
C VAL A 164 3.18 20.69 -8.33
N ALA A 165 2.82 19.70 -7.54
CA ALA A 165 1.44 19.26 -7.39
C ALA A 165 1.07 19.17 -5.91
N ALA A 166 -0.18 19.48 -5.61
CA ALA A 166 -0.78 19.24 -4.30
C ALA A 166 -2.08 18.48 -4.48
N SER A 167 -2.41 17.58 -3.57
CA SER A 167 -3.64 16.79 -3.66
C SER A 167 -4.18 16.38 -2.30
N ILE A 168 -5.49 16.13 -2.29
CA ILE A 168 -6.18 15.40 -1.24
C ILE A 168 -6.74 14.11 -1.82
N GLU A 169 -6.59 13.03 -1.09
CA GLU A 169 -7.08 11.70 -1.45
C GLU A 169 -8.00 11.18 -0.35
N VAL A 170 -9.08 10.55 -0.73
CA VAL A 170 -9.98 9.82 0.17
C VAL A 170 -10.01 8.37 -0.28
N TRP A 171 -9.80 7.46 0.66
CA TRP A 171 -9.73 6.03 0.41
C TRP A 171 -10.71 5.27 1.26
N GLN A 172 -11.24 4.18 0.72
CA GLN A 172 -11.90 3.15 1.48
C GLN A 172 -11.25 1.80 1.16
N LEU A 173 -10.82 1.09 2.20
CA LEU A 173 -10.11 -0.18 2.10
C LEU A 173 -10.91 -1.28 2.79
N TRP A 174 -10.87 -2.48 2.20
CA TRP A 174 -11.42 -3.72 2.77
C TRP A 174 -10.41 -4.83 2.62
N GLN A 175 -10.32 -5.65 3.67
CA GLN A 175 -9.55 -6.88 3.65
C GLN A 175 -10.40 -8.01 4.23
N ARG A 176 -10.68 -9.01 3.43
CA ARG A 176 -11.27 -10.25 3.89
C ARG A 176 -10.17 -11.26 4.14
N VAL A 177 -10.16 -11.87 5.30
CA VAL A 177 -9.21 -12.94 5.67
C VAL A 177 -10.00 -14.19 6.00
N LYS A 178 -9.63 -15.33 5.39
CA LYS A 178 -10.22 -16.61 5.68
C LYS A 178 -9.85 -17.08 7.07
N GLY A 179 -10.78 -17.80 7.71
CA GLY A 179 -10.55 -18.37 9.03
C GLY A 179 -9.40 -19.38 9.03
N TYR A 180 -8.77 -19.52 10.17
CA TYR A 180 -7.68 -20.46 10.40
C TYR A 180 -7.56 -20.79 11.89
N MET A 181 -6.82 -21.85 12.18
CA MET A 181 -6.47 -22.24 13.54
C MET A 181 -4.94 -22.14 13.71
N ASP A 182 -4.54 -21.78 14.90
CA ASP A 182 -3.14 -21.91 15.30
C ASP A 182 -2.67 -23.37 15.15
N PRO A 183 -1.42 -23.58 14.72
CA PRO A 183 -0.89 -24.92 14.63
C PRO A 183 -0.83 -25.59 16.01
N SER A 184 -1.15 -26.87 16.04
CA SER A 184 -0.98 -27.69 17.25
C SER A 184 0.52 -27.94 17.45
N VAL A 185 1.15 -27.20 18.36
CA VAL A 185 2.54 -27.42 18.79
C VAL A 185 2.56 -27.92 20.22
N ALA A 186 3.59 -28.68 20.59
CA ALA A 186 3.67 -29.43 21.85
C ALA A 186 3.46 -28.60 23.13
N PHE A 187 3.56 -27.27 23.07
CA PHE A 187 3.41 -26.38 24.23
C PHE A 187 2.50 -25.18 23.93
N ASN A 188 1.49 -25.35 23.05
CA ASN A 188 0.49 -24.34 22.76
C ASN A 188 -0.84 -24.62 23.49
N PRO A 189 -0.94 -24.42 24.81
CA PRO A 189 -2.15 -24.71 25.57
C PRO A 189 -3.28 -23.72 25.28
N PHE A 190 -2.96 -22.55 24.68
CA PHE A 190 -3.88 -21.45 24.42
C PHE A 190 -3.97 -21.17 22.91
N ALA A 191 -4.14 -22.23 22.13
CA ALA A 191 -4.37 -22.12 20.69
C ALA A 191 -5.61 -21.25 20.42
N ALA A 192 -5.53 -20.42 19.41
CA ALA A 192 -6.64 -19.61 18.94
C ALA A 192 -7.22 -20.17 17.65
N SER A 193 -8.54 -20.16 17.55
CA SER A 193 -9.30 -20.30 16.33
C SER A 193 -9.75 -18.92 15.88
N ILE A 194 -9.34 -18.51 14.69
CA ILE A 194 -9.68 -17.23 14.09
C ILE A 194 -10.77 -17.48 13.03
N ALA A 195 -11.92 -16.87 13.18
CA ALA A 195 -13.01 -16.95 12.21
C ALA A 195 -12.71 -16.14 10.93
N ASP A 196 -13.43 -16.44 9.85
CA ASP A 196 -13.49 -15.56 8.67
C ASP A 196 -13.90 -14.16 9.10
N GLY A 197 -13.22 -13.13 8.58
CA GLY A 197 -13.54 -11.76 8.95
C GLY A 197 -13.15 -10.75 7.89
N THR A 198 -13.79 -9.58 7.95
CA THR A 198 -13.52 -8.47 7.03
C THR A 198 -13.14 -7.23 7.83
N ASP A 199 -11.90 -6.78 7.66
CA ASP A 199 -11.42 -5.52 8.18
C ASP A 199 -11.78 -4.38 7.23
N ARG A 200 -11.99 -3.18 7.77
CA ARG A 200 -12.31 -1.98 7.00
C ARG A 200 -11.60 -0.77 7.59
N THR A 201 -11.19 0.14 6.72
CA THR A 201 -10.69 1.46 7.14
C THR A 201 -10.92 2.50 6.06
N ASN A 202 -11.12 3.75 6.48
CA ASN A 202 -11.13 4.89 5.60
C ASN A 202 -9.86 5.70 5.85
N LEU A 203 -9.32 6.31 4.79
CA LEU A 203 -8.13 7.17 4.89
C LEU A 203 -8.39 8.49 4.21
N VAL A 204 -7.78 9.54 4.75
CA VAL A 204 -7.54 10.80 4.05
C VAL A 204 -6.03 10.98 3.95
N LYS A 205 -5.55 11.36 2.77
CA LYS A 205 -4.16 11.76 2.55
C LYS A 205 -4.13 13.16 1.99
N VAL A 206 -3.30 14.00 2.55
CA VAL A 206 -2.95 15.32 2.01
C VAL A 206 -1.48 15.30 1.68
N GLY A 207 -1.13 15.59 0.44
CA GLY A 207 0.25 15.47 0.00
C GLY A 207 0.61 16.41 -1.13
N GLY A 208 1.90 16.42 -1.41
CA GLY A 208 2.48 17.17 -2.50
C GLY A 208 3.63 16.45 -3.18
N GLN A 209 3.96 16.96 -4.33
CA GLN A 209 5.00 16.44 -5.20
C GLN A 209 5.72 17.60 -5.86
N TRP A 210 7.03 17.49 -6.01
CA TRP A 210 7.83 18.37 -6.84
C TRP A 210 8.62 17.55 -7.86
N THR A 211 8.61 18.01 -9.10
CA THR A 211 9.36 17.40 -10.19
C THR A 211 10.28 18.46 -10.79
N HIS A 212 11.54 18.07 -11.03
CA HIS A 212 12.55 18.92 -11.65
C HIS A 212 13.25 18.21 -12.82
N LEU A 213 13.44 18.94 -13.90
CA LEU A 213 14.16 18.47 -15.10
C LEU A 213 15.58 19.02 -15.12
N PHE A 214 16.59 18.18 -14.89
CA PHE A 214 18.00 18.50 -15.05
C PHE A 214 18.38 18.36 -16.51
N GLY A 215 18.36 19.47 -17.24
CA GLY A 215 18.56 19.47 -18.67
C GLY A 215 17.47 18.68 -19.42
N SER A 216 17.89 17.91 -20.42
CA SER A 216 16.97 17.07 -21.23
C SER A 216 17.01 15.59 -20.88
N SER A 217 17.89 15.18 -19.96
CA SER A 217 18.25 13.78 -19.75
C SER A 217 17.85 13.21 -18.40
N ILE A 218 17.68 14.03 -17.37
CA ILE A 218 17.39 13.57 -16.00
C ILE A 218 16.14 14.26 -15.50
N GLU A 219 15.24 13.48 -14.93
CA GLU A 219 14.03 13.90 -14.24
C GLU A 219 14.12 13.44 -12.78
N ALA A 220 13.99 14.37 -11.84
CA ALA A 220 13.87 14.03 -10.43
C ALA A 220 12.46 14.36 -9.93
N ASN A 221 11.91 13.47 -9.13
CA ASN A 221 10.63 13.65 -8.46
C ASN A 221 10.79 13.33 -6.98
N ILE A 222 10.25 14.19 -6.12
CA ILE A 222 10.08 13.90 -4.69
C ILE A 222 8.62 14.14 -4.32
N ASN A 223 8.11 13.31 -3.44
CA ASN A 223 6.73 13.41 -2.97
C ASN A 223 6.63 13.07 -1.49
N GLY A 224 5.59 13.59 -0.85
CA GLY A 224 5.30 13.27 0.54
C GLY A 224 3.88 13.69 0.91
N GLY A 225 3.36 13.09 1.97
CA GLY A 225 2.02 13.42 2.44
C GLY A 225 1.70 12.78 3.78
N TRP A 226 0.84 13.46 4.52
CA TRP A 226 0.27 12.95 5.75
C TRP A 226 -0.98 12.12 5.44
N VAL A 227 -1.06 10.96 6.06
CA VAL A 227 -2.21 10.06 5.97
C VAL A 227 -2.84 9.92 7.35
N GLN A 228 -4.16 9.98 7.40
CA GLN A 228 -4.95 9.75 8.61
C GLN A 228 -6.00 8.69 8.34
N SER A 229 -6.03 7.63 9.15
CA SER A 229 -7.12 6.64 9.14
C SER A 229 -8.25 7.06 10.08
N PHE A 230 -9.47 6.66 9.72
CA PHE A 230 -10.65 6.87 10.53
C PHE A 230 -11.69 5.78 10.29
N GLY A 231 -12.50 5.49 11.30
CA GLY A 231 -13.53 4.46 11.23
C GLY A 231 -12.97 3.06 10.99
N SER A 232 -11.73 2.81 11.45
CA SER A 232 -11.10 1.50 11.33
C SER A 232 -11.84 0.47 12.17
N ARG A 233 -12.08 -0.70 11.57
CA ARG A 233 -12.77 -1.84 12.23
C ARG A 233 -12.03 -3.12 11.91
N SER A 234 -11.69 -3.86 12.95
CA SER A 234 -11.21 -5.23 12.81
C SER A 234 -12.39 -6.19 12.65
N GLY A 235 -12.28 -7.10 11.70
CA GLY A 235 -13.21 -8.21 11.53
C GLY A 235 -12.77 -9.49 12.24
N ILE A 236 -11.74 -9.41 13.10
CA ILE A 236 -11.24 -10.58 13.81
C ILE A 236 -12.24 -10.97 14.91
N ILE A 237 -12.61 -12.24 14.89
CA ILE A 237 -13.27 -12.93 16.00
C ILE A 237 -12.40 -14.14 16.29
N ALA A 238 -11.72 -14.12 17.44
CA ALA A 238 -10.83 -15.18 17.88
C ALA A 238 -11.41 -15.90 19.09
N THR A 239 -11.37 -17.22 19.12
CA THR A 239 -11.66 -18.03 20.30
C THR A 239 -10.35 -18.62 20.80
N VAL A 240 -9.95 -18.24 22.00
CA VAL A 240 -8.74 -18.72 22.67
C VAL A 240 -9.12 -19.71 23.75
N ASN A 241 -8.47 -20.88 23.75
CA ASN A 241 -8.67 -21.88 24.80
C ASN A 241 -8.41 -21.28 26.19
N GLY A 242 -9.41 -21.38 27.05
CA GLY A 242 -9.33 -20.89 28.43
C GLY A 242 -9.63 -19.39 28.64
N ASP A 243 -9.79 -18.59 27.56
CA ASP A 243 -10.01 -17.14 27.66
C ASP A 243 -11.29 -16.67 26.92
N GLY A 244 -11.95 -17.58 26.19
CA GLY A 244 -13.20 -17.28 25.48
C GLY A 244 -13.00 -16.55 24.17
N THR A 245 -13.97 -15.69 23.82
CA THR A 245 -14.00 -14.98 22.54
C THR A 245 -13.42 -13.58 22.68
N ILE A 246 -12.52 -13.22 21.78
CA ILE A 246 -11.82 -11.94 21.73
C ILE A 246 -12.12 -11.26 20.40
N VAL A 247 -12.49 -9.99 20.47
CA VAL A 247 -12.71 -9.12 19.30
C VAL A 247 -11.79 -7.90 19.45
N PRO A 248 -10.62 -7.91 18.80
CA PRO A 248 -9.69 -6.81 18.90
C PRO A 248 -10.22 -5.56 18.21
N THR A 249 -9.80 -4.40 18.70
CA THR A 249 -10.10 -3.11 18.09
C THR A 249 -8.83 -2.52 17.50
N ILE A 250 -9.01 -1.67 16.51
CA ILE A 250 -7.92 -0.88 15.93
C ILE A 250 -8.29 0.61 16.02
N GLY A 251 -7.39 1.40 16.61
CA GLY A 251 -7.58 2.84 16.72
C GLY A 251 -7.28 3.56 15.40
N ASN A 252 -7.65 4.82 15.33
CA ASN A 252 -7.26 5.69 14.24
C ASN A 252 -5.74 5.90 14.29
N GLN A 253 -5.10 5.87 13.11
CA GLN A 253 -3.66 5.98 12.94
C GLN A 253 -3.34 7.15 12.02
N GLY A 254 -2.24 7.85 12.32
CA GLY A 254 -1.68 8.88 11.45
C GLY A 254 -0.22 8.58 11.16
N TRP A 255 0.21 8.74 9.89
CA TRP A 255 1.58 8.51 9.46
C TRP A 255 1.94 9.38 8.27
N PHE A 256 3.23 9.46 7.98
CA PHE A 256 3.76 10.15 6.81
C PHE A 256 4.15 9.13 5.74
N GLU A 257 3.80 9.40 4.48
CA GLU A 257 4.26 8.67 3.31
C GLU A 257 5.21 9.56 2.53
N TYR A 258 6.29 8.99 2.05
CA TYR A 258 7.29 9.69 1.27
C TYR A 258 7.79 8.84 0.12
N GLY A 259 8.31 9.51 -0.90
CA GLY A 259 8.90 8.83 -2.04
C GLY A 259 9.73 9.75 -2.89
N GLY A 260 10.47 9.14 -3.81
CA GLY A 260 11.25 9.83 -4.80
C GLY A 260 11.54 8.95 -6.00
N ARG A 261 11.82 9.60 -7.12
CA ARG A 261 12.18 8.94 -8.38
C ARG A 261 13.23 9.75 -9.12
N LEU A 262 14.18 9.04 -9.71
CA LEU A 262 15.14 9.59 -10.67
C LEU A 262 14.98 8.85 -11.99
N GLY A 263 14.58 9.57 -13.04
CA GLY A 263 14.44 9.06 -14.38
C GLY A 263 15.61 9.50 -15.25
N PHE A 264 16.23 8.55 -15.94
CA PHE A 264 17.35 8.78 -16.85
C PHE A 264 16.89 8.48 -18.28
N ARG A 265 16.83 9.47 -19.15
CA ARG A 265 16.49 9.30 -20.56
C ARG A 265 17.65 8.62 -21.29
N ILE A 266 17.42 7.36 -21.69
CA ILE A 266 18.41 6.55 -22.42
C ILE A 266 18.37 6.89 -23.92
N SER A 267 17.17 7.04 -24.47
CA SER A 267 16.93 7.40 -25.86
C SER A 267 15.59 8.10 -26.02
N LYS A 268 15.21 8.47 -27.24
CA LYS A 268 13.89 9.06 -27.52
C LYS A 268 12.79 8.07 -27.12
N GLY A 269 11.94 8.49 -26.15
CA GLY A 269 10.84 7.68 -25.64
C GLY A 269 11.20 6.65 -24.57
N TRP A 270 12.49 6.44 -24.23
CA TRP A 270 12.92 5.46 -23.25
C TRP A 270 13.55 6.13 -22.01
N VAL A 271 13.05 5.78 -20.83
CA VAL A 271 13.55 6.30 -19.54
C VAL A 271 13.79 5.14 -18.61
N ALA A 272 14.99 5.04 -18.02
CA ALA A 272 15.27 4.17 -16.89
C ALA A 272 14.96 4.92 -15.60
N ASP A 273 14.21 4.30 -14.71
CA ASP A 273 13.78 4.89 -13.44
C ASP A 273 14.44 4.18 -12.26
N LEU A 274 14.91 4.95 -11.29
CA LEU A 274 15.19 4.49 -9.93
C LEU A 274 14.14 5.12 -9.02
N PHE A 275 13.53 4.35 -8.12
CA PHE A 275 12.55 4.89 -7.21
C PHE A 275 12.71 4.34 -5.79
N LEU A 276 12.23 5.11 -4.84
CA LEU A 276 12.06 4.70 -3.46
C LEU A 276 10.73 5.23 -2.92
N ASN A 277 10.09 4.46 -2.05
CA ASN A 277 8.87 4.85 -1.33
C ASN A 277 8.92 4.29 0.08
N GLY A 278 8.31 4.97 1.02
CA GLY A 278 8.27 4.51 2.40
C GLY A 278 7.17 5.16 3.22
N THR A 279 7.03 4.64 4.43
CA THR A 279 6.16 5.18 5.48
C THR A 279 6.99 5.53 6.69
N ALA A 280 6.55 6.51 7.47
CA ALA A 280 7.10 6.85 8.78
C ALA A 280 5.95 7.14 9.73
N GLY A 281 5.81 6.33 10.78
CA GLY A 281 4.71 6.48 11.72
C GLY A 281 4.76 5.48 12.88
N PRO A 282 3.79 5.57 13.79
CA PRO A 282 3.66 4.64 14.90
C PRO A 282 3.25 3.25 14.40
N GLN A 283 3.42 2.25 15.26
CA GLN A 283 2.83 0.94 15.02
C GLN A 283 1.29 1.05 14.99
N PRO A 284 0.59 0.29 14.14
CA PRO A 284 1.10 -0.84 13.35
C PRO A 284 1.66 -0.47 11.97
N VAL A 285 1.61 0.79 11.51
CA VAL A 285 2.15 1.18 10.21
C VAL A 285 3.68 1.10 10.19
N GLY A 286 4.33 1.68 11.20
CA GLY A 286 5.79 1.64 11.34
C GLY A 286 6.54 2.44 10.28
N ASN A 287 7.85 2.19 10.24
CA ASN A 287 8.76 2.76 9.24
C ASN A 287 9.09 1.70 8.20
N THR A 288 8.75 1.97 6.95
CA THR A 288 9.05 1.08 5.82
C THR A 288 9.85 1.82 4.75
N LEU A 289 10.62 1.08 3.98
CA LEU A 289 11.34 1.60 2.83
C LEU A 289 11.40 0.53 1.73
N HIS A 290 10.91 0.88 0.55
CA HIS A 290 10.93 0.05 -0.64
C HIS A 290 11.63 0.81 -1.76
N GLY A 291 12.61 0.20 -2.39
CA GLY A 291 13.32 0.78 -3.52
C GLY A 291 13.29 -0.15 -4.72
N GLY A 292 13.38 0.41 -5.91
CA GLY A 292 13.33 -0.38 -7.11
C GLY A 292 13.84 0.34 -8.35
N VAL A 293 13.76 -0.39 -9.44
CA VAL A 293 14.13 0.10 -10.78
C VAL A 293 12.96 -0.09 -11.73
N GLY A 294 12.90 0.75 -12.75
CA GLY A 294 11.87 0.68 -13.77
C GLY A 294 12.40 1.03 -15.16
N LEU A 295 11.62 0.68 -16.15
CA LEU A 295 11.84 1.08 -17.54
C LEU A 295 10.53 1.59 -18.11
N ARG A 296 10.49 2.84 -18.53
CA ARG A 296 9.32 3.52 -19.07
C ARG A 296 9.52 3.78 -20.58
N VAL A 297 8.48 3.53 -21.35
CA VAL A 297 8.44 3.74 -22.78
C VAL A 297 7.25 4.63 -23.13
N SER A 298 7.50 5.75 -23.81
CA SER A 298 6.47 6.63 -24.36
C SER A 298 6.31 6.35 -25.87
N TYR A 299 5.08 6.33 -26.38
CA TYR A 299 4.73 6.02 -27.76
C TYR A 299 3.69 6.98 -28.34
#